data_0c700a3d155352f4a709cacb1736c195
#
_entry.id   0c700a3d155352f4a709cacb1736c195
#
_cell.length_a   1.000
_cell.length_b   1.000
_cell.length_c   1.000
_cell.angle_alpha   90.00
_cell.angle_beta   90.00
_cell.angle_gamma   90.00
#
_symmetry.space_group_name_H-M   'P 1'
#
loop_
_entity.id
_entity.type
_entity.pdbx_description
1 polymer ?
#
loop_
_entity_poly.entity_id
_entity_poly.type
_entity_poly.pdbx_seq_one_letter_code
_entity_poly.pdbx_strand_id
1 'polypeptide(L)'
;MVRVDAVLLPDNKRIEIKPEPYLRCEVAESLANWIRDEATPRLAKAGAVLRRVETYDDFECRGRNRVVGAKLSEHGKGNAVDVRAFTLADNRVIGLTDIGVPKELRSSLRESACARFTTVLGPGSDGYHDSHIHLDIVERRNGYRICQWEVREPPPAVPLPPPRPAILAVKDGQKL
;
A
#
# COMPACT_ATOMS: atom_id res chain seq x y z
N MET A 1 4.69 12.59 20.65
CA MET A 1 4.56 12.31 19.22
C MET A 1 5.69 12.99 18.47
N VAL A 2 6.12 12.40 17.37
CA VAL A 2 7.18 12.91 16.48
C VAL A 2 6.63 13.03 15.06
N ARG A 3 7.14 13.97 14.29
CA ARG A 3 6.92 14.09 12.86
C ARG A 3 8.05 13.36 12.14
N VAL A 4 7.72 12.42 11.27
CA VAL A 4 8.69 11.58 10.57
C VAL A 4 8.79 12.02 9.12
N ASP A 5 9.90 12.64 8.76
CA ASP A 5 10.12 13.17 7.40
C ASP A 5 10.97 12.24 6.53
N ALA A 6 11.76 11.36 7.13
CA ALA A 6 12.58 10.39 6.42
C ALA A 6 13.10 9.25 7.29
N VAL A 7 13.57 8.20 6.64
CA VAL A 7 14.35 7.10 7.22
C VAL A 7 15.75 7.12 6.64
N LEU A 8 16.77 7.05 7.50
CA LEU A 8 18.16 6.90 7.08
C LEU A 8 18.50 5.40 6.95
N LEU A 9 19.11 5.04 5.83
CA LEU A 9 19.66 3.73 5.59
C LEU A 9 21.10 3.63 6.14
N PRO A 10 21.66 2.41 6.32
CA PRO A 10 23.02 2.22 6.81
C PRO A 10 24.11 2.89 5.95
N ASP A 11 23.85 3.10 4.65
CA ASP A 11 24.72 3.79 3.70
C ASP A 11 24.51 5.31 3.66
N ASN A 12 23.81 5.88 4.66
CA ASN A 12 23.40 7.27 4.78
C ASN A 12 22.44 7.77 3.69
N LYS A 13 21.93 6.93 2.83
CA LYS A 13 20.84 7.30 1.93
C LYS A 13 19.59 7.60 2.71
N ARG A 14 18.84 8.59 2.23
CA ARG A 14 17.61 9.05 2.84
C ARG A 14 16.41 8.56 2.03
N ILE A 15 15.49 7.86 2.68
CA ILE A 15 14.17 7.54 2.13
C ILE A 15 13.20 8.58 2.67
N GLU A 16 12.63 9.41 1.82
CA GLU A 16 11.64 10.42 2.21
C GLU A 16 10.32 9.76 2.65
N ILE A 17 9.59 10.40 3.55
CA ILE A 17 8.21 10.03 3.90
C ILE A 17 7.31 11.23 3.62
N LYS A 18 6.30 11.07 2.78
CA LYS A 18 5.39 12.15 2.37
C LYS A 18 3.94 11.66 2.19
N PRO A 19 2.96 12.42 2.70
CA PRO A 19 3.09 13.46 3.72
C PRO A 19 3.85 12.99 4.97
N GLU A 20 4.40 13.92 5.75
CA GLU A 20 5.18 13.61 6.95
C GLU A 20 4.23 13.25 8.11
N PRO A 21 4.12 11.97 8.53
CA PRO A 21 3.15 11.58 9.53
C PRO A 21 3.55 12.01 10.94
N TYR A 22 2.55 12.34 11.76
CA TYR A 22 2.67 12.51 13.20
C TYR A 22 2.36 11.21 13.92
N LEU A 23 3.35 10.63 14.58
CA LEU A 23 3.27 9.31 15.19
C LEU A 23 3.81 9.32 16.63
N ARG A 24 3.36 8.37 17.44
CA ARG A 24 4.07 8.02 18.67
C ARG A 24 5.44 7.42 18.32
N CYS A 25 6.41 7.56 19.22
CA CYS A 25 7.78 7.11 18.96
C CYS A 25 7.86 5.61 18.61
N GLU A 26 7.08 4.78 19.26
CA GLU A 26 7.07 3.32 19.07
C GLU A 26 6.59 2.93 17.66
N VAL A 27 5.57 3.62 17.13
CA VAL A 27 5.10 3.42 15.75
C VAL A 27 6.08 3.99 14.75
N ALA A 28 6.63 5.16 15.02
CA ALA A 28 7.65 5.79 14.17
C ALA A 28 8.89 4.88 14.03
N GLU A 29 9.34 4.29 15.12
CA GLU A 29 10.43 3.31 15.14
C GLU A 29 10.08 2.05 14.34
N SER A 30 8.89 1.48 14.57
CA SER A 30 8.41 0.30 13.85
C SER A 30 8.32 0.55 12.34
N LEU A 31 7.81 1.73 11.93
CA LEU A 31 7.74 2.15 10.54
C LEU A 31 9.15 2.31 9.92
N ALA A 32 10.05 3.00 10.62
CA ALA A 32 11.43 3.22 10.17
C ALA A 32 12.18 1.89 9.98
N ASN A 33 12.05 1.00 10.96
CA ASN A 33 12.67 -0.32 10.91
C ASN A 33 12.08 -1.18 9.77
N TRP A 34 10.75 -1.15 9.56
CA TRP A 34 10.12 -1.85 8.44
C TRP A 34 10.62 -1.33 7.09
N ILE A 35 10.69 -0.02 6.91
CA ILE A 35 11.18 0.60 5.67
C ILE A 35 12.64 0.21 5.43
N ARG A 36 13.52 0.36 6.44
CA ARG A 36 14.96 0.15 6.34
C ARG A 36 15.32 -1.32 6.15
N ASP A 37 14.79 -2.18 7.02
CA ASP A 37 15.30 -3.55 7.17
C ASP A 37 14.51 -4.57 6.34
N GLU A 38 13.29 -4.20 5.90
CA GLU A 38 12.35 -5.12 5.26
C GLU A 38 11.93 -4.66 3.86
N ALA A 39 11.30 -3.50 3.73
CA ALA A 39 10.73 -3.06 2.46
C ALA A 39 11.82 -2.70 1.45
N THR A 40 12.83 -1.93 1.85
CA THR A 40 13.94 -1.52 0.97
C THR A 40 14.70 -2.71 0.37
N PRO A 41 15.12 -3.72 1.15
CA PRO A 41 15.79 -4.90 0.59
C PRO A 41 14.91 -5.73 -0.36
N ARG A 42 13.60 -5.81 -0.09
CA ARG A 42 12.64 -6.55 -0.96
C ARG A 42 12.44 -5.84 -2.29
N LEU A 43 12.33 -4.52 -2.27
CA LEU A 43 12.29 -3.72 -3.48
C LEU A 43 13.59 -3.85 -4.28
N ALA A 44 14.74 -3.82 -3.62
CA ALA A 44 16.03 -3.98 -4.28
C ALA A 44 16.16 -5.35 -4.97
N LYS A 45 15.68 -6.44 -4.35
CA LYS A 45 15.63 -7.77 -5.00
C LYS A 45 14.74 -7.79 -6.24
N ALA A 46 13.70 -6.96 -6.28
CA ALA A 46 12.84 -6.77 -7.45
C ALA A 46 13.40 -5.76 -8.47
N GLY A 47 14.66 -5.33 -8.33
CA GLY A 47 15.30 -4.35 -9.22
C GLY A 47 14.79 -2.91 -9.03
N ALA A 48 14.23 -2.59 -7.86
CA ALA A 48 13.63 -1.29 -7.57
C ALA A 48 14.39 -0.60 -6.42
N VAL A 49 14.78 0.65 -6.62
CA VAL A 49 15.45 1.47 -5.60
C VAL A 49 14.44 2.42 -4.98
N LEU A 50 14.11 2.23 -3.70
CA LEU A 50 13.18 3.06 -2.96
C LEU A 50 13.74 4.47 -2.77
N ARG A 51 12.94 5.49 -3.07
CA ARG A 51 13.26 6.91 -2.82
C ARG A 51 12.32 7.53 -1.79
N ARG A 52 11.03 7.19 -1.84
CA ARG A 52 10.00 7.80 -0.99
C ARG A 52 8.93 6.79 -0.62
N VAL A 53 8.44 6.90 0.60
CA VAL A 53 7.21 6.24 1.08
C VAL A 53 6.08 7.26 1.04
N GLU A 54 4.96 6.90 0.43
CA GLU A 54 3.76 7.74 0.38
C GLU A 54 2.78 7.29 1.46
N THR A 55 2.60 8.13 2.48
CA THR A 55 1.60 7.94 3.52
C THR A 55 0.24 8.46 3.05
N TYR A 56 -0.84 7.98 3.68
CA TYR A 56 -2.20 8.35 3.33
C TYR A 56 -2.93 9.02 4.50
N ASP A 57 -2.89 8.41 5.68
CA ASP A 57 -3.47 8.95 6.92
C ASP A 57 -2.52 8.67 8.09
N ASP A 58 -2.58 9.53 9.12
CA ASP A 58 -1.72 9.45 10.29
C ASP A 58 -2.51 9.82 11.57
N PHE A 59 -2.02 10.73 12.39
CA PHE A 59 -2.73 11.19 13.59
C PHE A 59 -3.94 12.05 13.22
N GLU A 60 -5.12 11.55 13.56
CA GLU A 60 -6.38 12.31 13.54
C GLU A 60 -7.24 11.90 14.72
N CYS A 61 -7.63 12.87 15.54
CA CYS A 61 -8.48 12.62 16.72
C CYS A 61 -9.91 12.26 16.29
N ARG A 62 -10.14 10.97 15.99
CA ARG A 62 -11.42 10.44 15.50
C ARG A 62 -11.69 9.02 15.98
N GLY A 63 -12.97 8.64 15.95
CA GLY A 63 -13.40 7.25 16.13
C GLY A 63 -12.97 6.36 14.95
N ARG A 64 -13.05 5.05 15.13
CA ARG A 64 -12.76 4.05 14.08
C ARG A 64 -13.64 4.32 12.86
N ASN A 65 -13.03 4.25 11.67
CA ASN A 65 -13.66 4.45 10.37
C ASN A 65 -14.50 5.74 10.27
N ARG A 66 -14.17 6.77 11.07
CA ARG A 66 -14.89 8.06 11.18
C ARG A 66 -16.36 7.91 11.59
N VAL A 67 -16.73 6.76 12.17
CA VAL A 67 -18.09 6.50 12.64
C VAL A 67 -18.36 7.23 13.96
N VAL A 68 -19.45 8.00 14.00
CA VAL A 68 -19.86 8.73 15.22
C VAL A 68 -20.17 7.74 16.35
N GLY A 69 -19.64 7.99 17.55
CA GLY A 69 -19.80 7.10 18.70
C GLY A 69 -18.93 5.85 18.73
N ALA A 70 -18.16 5.59 17.67
CA ALA A 70 -17.20 4.48 17.67
C ALA A 70 -16.06 4.73 18.67
N LYS A 71 -15.41 3.64 19.10
CA LYS A 71 -14.20 3.72 19.93
C LYS A 71 -13.12 4.53 19.22
N LEU A 72 -12.28 5.23 19.98
CA LEU A 72 -11.13 5.96 19.46
C LEU A 72 -10.26 5.04 18.58
N SER A 73 -9.92 5.51 17.38
CA SER A 73 -9.08 4.77 16.45
C SER A 73 -7.60 4.74 16.90
N GLU A 74 -6.81 3.83 16.34
CA GLU A 74 -5.36 3.85 16.59
C GLU A 74 -4.71 5.11 15.99
N HIS A 75 -5.23 5.66 14.88
CA HIS A 75 -4.87 7.00 14.40
C HIS A 75 -5.14 8.08 15.46
N GLY A 76 -6.31 8.05 16.11
CA GLY A 76 -6.64 8.99 17.17
C GLY A 76 -5.76 8.91 18.42
N LYS A 77 -4.97 7.85 18.54
CA LYS A 77 -3.95 7.66 19.58
C LYS A 77 -2.54 7.98 19.09
N GLY A 78 -2.35 8.32 17.82
CA GLY A 78 -1.04 8.42 17.16
C GLY A 78 -0.31 7.08 17.04
N ASN A 79 -1.04 5.98 17.10
CA ASN A 79 -0.53 4.60 17.14
C ASN A 79 -0.67 3.86 15.80
N ALA A 80 -1.03 4.55 14.75
CA ALA A 80 -1.21 4.00 13.40
C ALA A 80 -0.73 4.95 12.31
N VAL A 81 -0.38 4.36 11.17
CA VAL A 81 -0.08 5.05 9.91
C VAL A 81 -0.64 4.25 8.75
N ASP A 82 -1.17 4.95 7.77
CA ASP A 82 -1.60 4.38 6.50
C ASP A 82 -0.52 4.64 5.44
N VAL A 83 -0.12 3.59 4.73
CA VAL A 83 0.85 3.66 3.64
C VAL A 83 0.18 3.25 2.34
N ARG A 84 0.28 4.12 1.32
CA ARG A 84 -0.37 3.88 0.03
C ARG A 84 0.58 3.33 -1.03
N ALA A 85 1.76 3.90 -1.14
CA ALA A 85 2.67 3.61 -2.24
C ALA A 85 4.14 3.85 -1.89
N PHE A 86 5.00 3.35 -2.75
CA PHE A 86 6.43 3.62 -2.79
C PHE A 86 6.80 4.31 -4.10
N THR A 87 7.47 5.45 -4.04
CA THR A 87 8.08 6.10 -5.20
C THR A 87 9.53 5.65 -5.32
N LEU A 88 9.92 5.18 -6.49
CA LEU A 88 11.26 4.69 -6.79
C LEU A 88 12.19 5.81 -7.27
N ALA A 89 13.49 5.53 -7.35
CA ALA A 89 14.50 6.46 -7.83
C ALA A 89 14.30 6.86 -9.30
N ASP A 90 13.70 6.01 -10.10
CA ASP A 90 13.31 6.26 -11.50
C ASP A 90 11.93 6.92 -11.67
N ASN A 91 11.33 7.41 -10.58
CA ASN A 91 10.02 8.03 -10.48
C ASN A 91 8.82 7.10 -10.73
N ARG A 92 9.01 5.81 -10.94
CA ARG A 92 7.89 4.86 -10.93
C ARG A 92 7.27 4.81 -9.54
N VAL A 93 5.94 4.62 -9.50
CA VAL A 93 5.19 4.46 -8.26
C VAL A 93 4.69 3.02 -8.17
N ILE A 94 4.95 2.40 -7.03
CA ILE A 94 4.46 1.06 -6.68
C ILE A 94 3.34 1.24 -5.66
N GLY A 95 2.09 1.14 -6.12
CA GLY A 95 0.92 1.10 -5.24
C GLY A 95 0.87 -0.23 -4.48
N LEU A 96 0.75 -0.18 -3.15
CA LEU A 96 0.73 -1.42 -2.34
C LEU A 96 -0.51 -2.27 -2.61
N THR A 97 -1.60 -1.65 -3.03
CA THR A 97 -2.86 -2.32 -3.38
C THR A 97 -3.07 -2.48 -4.89
N ASP A 98 -2.14 -1.97 -5.70
CA ASP A 98 -2.25 -1.99 -7.16
C ASP A 98 -2.03 -3.40 -7.71
N ILE A 99 -3.04 -3.94 -8.41
CA ILE A 99 -2.99 -5.26 -9.04
C ILE A 99 -2.00 -5.34 -10.21
N GLY A 100 -1.58 -4.20 -10.78
CA GLY A 100 -0.54 -4.12 -11.81
C GLY A 100 0.88 -4.34 -11.28
N VAL A 101 1.08 -4.23 -9.96
CA VAL A 101 2.36 -4.54 -9.30
C VAL A 101 2.50 -6.06 -9.14
N PRO A 102 3.68 -6.68 -9.41
CA PRO A 102 3.89 -8.11 -9.28
C PRO A 102 3.39 -8.66 -7.94
N LYS A 103 2.60 -9.73 -7.99
CA LYS A 103 1.99 -10.37 -6.81
C LYS A 103 3.04 -10.80 -5.79
N GLU A 104 4.16 -11.35 -6.26
CA GLU A 104 5.26 -11.85 -5.43
C GLU A 104 5.85 -10.72 -4.58
N LEU A 105 6.04 -9.54 -5.18
CA LEU A 105 6.54 -8.37 -4.46
C LEU A 105 5.53 -7.91 -3.40
N ARG A 106 4.24 -7.77 -3.76
CA ARG A 106 3.19 -7.38 -2.80
C ARG A 106 3.02 -8.40 -1.68
N SER A 107 3.09 -9.71 -1.99
CA SER A 107 3.03 -10.78 -0.98
C SER A 107 4.22 -10.70 -0.03
N SER A 108 5.42 -10.50 -0.54
CA SER A 108 6.64 -10.35 0.28
C SER A 108 6.58 -9.11 1.18
N LEU A 109 6.06 -7.98 0.68
CA LEU A 109 5.85 -6.77 1.48
C LEU A 109 4.78 -7.00 2.55
N ARG A 110 3.66 -7.67 2.22
CA ARG A 110 2.62 -8.06 3.17
C ARG A 110 3.19 -8.92 4.29
N GLU A 111 3.94 -9.97 3.97
CA GLU A 111 4.54 -10.87 4.97
C GLU A 111 5.43 -10.09 5.94
N SER A 112 6.26 -9.19 5.44
CA SER A 112 7.13 -8.38 6.28
C SER A 112 6.36 -7.39 7.17
N ALA A 113 5.32 -6.75 6.64
CA ALA A 113 4.45 -5.87 7.43
C ALA A 113 3.74 -6.65 8.54
N CYS A 114 3.13 -7.81 8.21
CA CYS A 114 2.44 -8.67 9.17
C CYS A 114 3.38 -9.28 10.22
N ALA A 115 4.66 -9.45 9.91
CA ALA A 115 5.66 -9.87 10.89
C ALA A 115 6.02 -8.75 11.88
N ARG A 116 5.97 -7.49 11.47
CA ARG A 116 6.38 -6.35 12.29
C ARG A 116 5.22 -5.70 13.05
N PHE A 117 4.12 -5.40 12.38
CA PHE A 117 2.98 -4.71 12.96
C PHE A 117 1.96 -5.69 13.56
N THR A 118 1.27 -5.28 14.61
CA THR A 118 0.26 -6.11 15.28
C THR A 118 -1.10 -6.06 14.59
N THR A 119 -1.35 -4.99 13.81
CA THR A 119 -2.47 -4.92 12.88
C THR A 119 -1.96 -4.49 11.52
N VAL A 120 -2.35 -5.23 10.50
CA VAL A 120 -2.19 -4.87 9.10
C VAL A 120 -3.54 -5.06 8.42
N LEU A 121 -4.13 -3.96 7.90
CA LEU A 121 -5.36 -4.01 7.14
C LEU A 121 -5.11 -3.46 5.73
N GLY A 122 -5.69 -4.10 4.76
CA GLY A 122 -5.63 -3.73 3.35
C GLY A 122 -6.84 -4.25 2.62
N PRO A 123 -6.80 -4.40 1.30
CA PRO A 123 -7.90 -4.97 0.53
C PRO A 123 -8.42 -6.28 1.12
N GLY A 124 -9.75 -6.41 1.18
CA GLY A 124 -10.42 -7.59 1.73
C GLY A 124 -10.58 -7.59 3.24
N SER A 125 -10.17 -6.53 3.99
CA SER A 125 -10.36 -6.45 5.43
C SER A 125 -11.77 -5.96 5.81
N ASP A 126 -12.13 -4.73 5.45
CA ASP A 126 -13.38 -4.09 5.91
C ASP A 126 -13.98 -3.11 4.89
N GLY A 127 -13.42 -3.02 3.69
CA GLY A 127 -13.86 -2.10 2.63
C GLY A 127 -13.39 -0.64 2.78
N TYR A 128 -12.78 -0.28 3.91
CA TYR A 128 -12.19 1.05 4.10
C TYR A 128 -10.72 1.11 3.66
N HIS A 129 -10.07 -0.05 3.55
CA HIS A 129 -8.63 -0.18 3.28
C HIS A 129 -8.31 -0.72 1.87
N ASP A 130 -9.21 -0.49 0.88
CA ASP A 130 -8.98 -0.97 -0.49
C ASP A 130 -7.88 -0.22 -1.26
N SER A 131 -7.53 1.01 -0.84
CA SER A 131 -6.57 1.90 -1.53
C SER A 131 -5.26 2.14 -0.80
N HIS A 132 -5.09 1.62 0.41
CA HIS A 132 -3.91 1.80 1.27
C HIS A 132 -3.78 0.65 2.26
N ILE A 133 -2.68 0.60 2.97
CA ILE A 133 -2.41 -0.39 4.01
C ILE A 133 -2.30 0.32 5.36
N HIS A 134 -3.20 -0.02 6.26
CA HIS A 134 -3.16 0.41 7.66
C HIS A 134 -2.16 -0.43 8.45
N LEU A 135 -1.32 0.24 9.21
CA LEU A 135 -0.27 -0.36 10.05
C LEU A 135 -0.38 0.19 11.46
N ASP A 136 -0.58 -0.67 12.46
CA ASP A 136 -0.54 -0.29 13.87
C ASP A 136 0.19 -1.31 14.75
N ILE A 137 0.51 -0.89 15.98
CA ILE A 137 1.19 -1.72 16.97
C ILE A 137 0.35 -1.92 18.24
N VAL A 138 -0.98 -1.90 18.11
CA VAL A 138 -1.85 -2.07 19.28
C VAL A 138 -1.62 -3.42 19.95
N GLU A 139 -1.37 -3.41 21.24
CA GLU A 139 -1.27 -4.64 22.02
C GLU A 139 -2.66 -5.23 22.27
N ARG A 140 -2.78 -6.54 22.09
CA ARG A 140 -3.99 -7.32 22.34
C ARG A 140 -3.72 -8.46 23.29
N ARG A 141 -4.77 -8.90 23.98
CA ARG A 141 -4.70 -10.08 24.86
C ARG A 141 -4.09 -11.26 24.12
N ASN A 142 -3.23 -12.01 24.78
CA ASN A 142 -2.55 -13.21 24.28
C ASN A 142 -1.70 -12.97 23.02
N GLY A 143 -1.24 -11.73 22.76
CA GLY A 143 -0.43 -11.41 21.61
C GLY A 143 -1.16 -11.55 20.27
N TYR A 144 -2.50 -11.51 20.26
CA TYR A 144 -3.29 -11.65 19.04
C TYR A 144 -2.97 -10.54 18.02
N ARG A 145 -2.71 -10.96 16.78
CA ARG A 145 -2.35 -10.08 15.66
C ARG A 145 -3.40 -10.21 14.55
N ILE A 146 -3.59 -9.13 13.80
CA ILE A 146 -4.48 -9.08 12.64
C ILE A 146 -3.63 -8.81 11.40
N CYS A 147 -3.73 -9.70 10.41
CA CYS A 147 -3.09 -9.54 9.12
C CYS A 147 -4.14 -9.83 8.03
N GLN A 148 -4.87 -8.80 7.63
CA GLN A 148 -5.92 -8.84 6.63
C GLN A 148 -5.57 -7.91 5.47
N TRP A 149 -4.77 -8.42 4.57
CA TRP A 149 -4.39 -7.75 3.33
C TRP A 149 -4.38 -8.80 2.21
N GLU A 150 -5.46 -8.82 1.44
CA GLU A 150 -5.58 -9.69 0.27
C GLU A 150 -4.72 -9.17 -0.87
N VAL A 151 -3.79 -9.99 -1.36
CA VAL A 151 -2.97 -9.69 -2.54
C VAL A 151 -3.66 -10.26 -3.77
N ARG A 152 -4.55 -9.45 -4.36
CA ARG A 152 -5.37 -9.83 -5.51
C ARG A 152 -4.54 -9.97 -6.78
N GLU A 153 -4.96 -10.86 -7.67
CA GLU A 153 -4.43 -10.97 -9.03
C GLU A 153 -5.28 -10.14 -10.01
N PRO A 154 -4.68 -9.65 -11.09
CA PRO A 154 -5.48 -9.09 -12.16
C PRO A 154 -6.45 -10.16 -12.71
N PRO A 155 -7.68 -9.78 -13.10
CA PRO A 155 -8.58 -10.72 -13.75
C PRO A 155 -7.91 -11.30 -15.01
N PRO A 156 -8.22 -12.56 -15.37
CA PRO A 156 -7.69 -13.13 -16.58
C PRO A 156 -8.02 -12.25 -17.79
N ALA A 157 -7.07 -12.10 -18.71
CA ALA A 157 -7.30 -11.31 -19.92
C ALA A 157 -8.51 -11.89 -20.68
N VAL A 158 -9.55 -11.07 -20.85
CA VAL A 158 -10.69 -11.44 -21.69
C VAL A 158 -10.21 -11.33 -23.14
N PRO A 159 -10.28 -12.41 -23.95
CA PRO A 159 -9.95 -12.33 -25.37
C PRO A 159 -10.78 -11.23 -26.04
N LEU A 160 -10.13 -10.37 -26.80
CA LEU A 160 -10.87 -9.40 -27.61
C LEU A 160 -11.78 -10.14 -28.57
N PRO A 161 -13.02 -9.67 -28.78
CA PRO A 161 -13.89 -10.25 -29.81
C PRO A 161 -13.17 -10.19 -31.15
N PRO A 162 -13.38 -11.19 -32.03
CA PRO A 162 -12.77 -11.19 -33.36
C PRO A 162 -13.08 -9.88 -34.09
N PRO A 163 -12.17 -9.39 -34.94
CA PRO A 163 -12.40 -8.18 -35.70
C PRO A 163 -13.70 -8.32 -36.49
N ARG A 164 -14.52 -7.27 -36.49
CA ARG A 164 -15.77 -7.26 -37.25
C ARG A 164 -15.46 -7.57 -38.71
N PRO A 165 -16.19 -8.52 -39.39
CA PRO A 165 -16.00 -8.77 -40.80
C PRO A 165 -16.01 -7.46 -41.58
N ALA A 166 -15.08 -7.30 -42.51
CA ALA A 166 -15.10 -6.16 -43.42
C ALA A 166 -16.43 -6.19 -44.19
N ILE A 167 -17.21 -5.12 -44.07
CA ILE A 167 -18.40 -4.96 -44.90
C ILE A 167 -17.89 -4.83 -46.33
N LEU A 168 -18.11 -5.85 -47.15
CA LEU A 168 -17.84 -5.73 -48.60
C LEU A 168 -18.70 -4.59 -49.13
N ALA A 169 -18.03 -3.55 -49.56
CA ALA A 169 -18.69 -2.43 -50.24
C ALA A 169 -19.43 -3.00 -51.45
N VAL A 170 -20.77 -2.98 -51.41
CA VAL A 170 -21.57 -3.29 -52.55
C VAL A 170 -21.23 -2.22 -53.62
N LYS A 171 -20.62 -2.64 -54.70
CA LYS A 171 -20.43 -1.73 -55.87
C LYS A 171 -21.82 -1.46 -56.47
N ASP A 172 -22.39 -0.31 -56.09
CA ASP A 172 -23.46 0.27 -56.86
C ASP A 172 -22.89 0.69 -58.24
N GLY A 173 -23.37 0.08 -59.25
CA GLY A 173 -23.01 0.51 -60.58
C GLY A 173 -23.27 -0.49 -61.70
N GLN A 174 -24.48 -0.77 -62.00
CA GLN A 174 -24.88 -1.00 -63.40
C GLN A 174 -26.25 -0.39 -63.65
N LYS A 175 -26.26 0.82 -64.20
CA LYS A 175 -27.42 1.35 -64.97
C LYS A 175 -27.45 0.63 -66.31
N LEU A 176 -28.56 -0.01 -66.63
CA LEU A 176 -29.03 -0.26 -67.99
C LEU A 176 -29.87 0.93 -68.44
#